data_29f3308a6f44f358ef498e4fe3f6bf94
#
_entry.id   29f3308a6f44f358ef498e4fe3f6bf94
#
_cell.length_a   1.000
_cell.length_b   1.000
_cell.length_c   1.000
_cell.angle_alpha   90.00
_cell.angle_beta   90.00
_cell.angle_gamma   90.00
#
_symmetry.space_group_name_H-M   'P 1'
#
loop_
_entity.id
_entity.type
_entity.pdbx_description
1 polymer ?
#
loop_
_entity_poly.entity_id
_entity_poly.type
_entity_poly.pdbx_seq_one_letter_code
_entity_poly.pdbx_strand_id
1 'polypeptide(L)'
;MPNTKSAIRRVRRVKKQTQINRIRKSKYKTAIKQMELLLKSKETEKAKKYFSKFQSILMQVAKVGVISKKTAARKISRISKKI
;
A
#
# COMPACT_ATOMS: atom_id res chain seq x y z
N MET A 1 22.27 -29.68 2.86
CA MET A 1 20.85 -29.38 2.88
C MET A 1 20.37 -29.20 4.30
N PRO A 2 19.84 -28.04 4.65
CA PRO A 2 19.33 -27.81 5.99
C PRO A 2 17.95 -28.46 6.14
N ASN A 3 17.90 -29.73 6.48
CA ASN A 3 16.65 -30.44 6.78
C ASN A 3 16.27 -30.31 8.26
N THR A 4 16.71 -29.25 8.91
CA THR A 4 16.36 -29.02 10.30
C THR A 4 14.95 -28.40 10.36
N LYS A 5 14.19 -28.73 11.40
CA LYS A 5 12.85 -28.18 11.63
C LYS A 5 12.87 -26.65 11.65
N SER A 6 13.93 -26.05 12.18
CA SER A 6 14.09 -24.59 12.22
C SER A 6 14.23 -23.99 10.84
N ALA A 7 14.98 -24.62 9.92
CA ALA A 7 15.13 -24.17 8.54
C ALA A 7 13.80 -24.23 7.78
N ILE A 8 13.03 -25.30 7.97
CA ILE A 8 11.70 -25.46 7.34
C ILE A 8 10.74 -24.38 7.84
N ARG A 9 10.72 -24.09 9.13
CA ARG A 9 9.90 -23.02 9.73
C ARG A 9 10.27 -21.67 9.15
N ARG A 10 11.57 -21.41 8.98
CA ARG A 10 12.07 -20.15 8.43
C ARG A 10 11.61 -19.96 6.98
N VAL A 11 11.69 -20.99 6.16
CA VAL A 11 11.22 -20.95 4.76
C VAL A 11 9.73 -20.68 4.69
N ARG A 12 8.93 -21.33 5.52
CA ARG A 12 7.48 -21.11 5.59
C ARG A 12 7.16 -19.67 6.00
N ARG A 13 7.88 -19.13 6.99
CA ARG A 13 7.71 -17.74 7.46
C ARG A 13 8.02 -16.75 6.33
N VAL A 14 9.12 -16.95 5.61
CA VAL A 14 9.53 -16.08 4.50
C VAL A 14 8.49 -16.11 3.39
N LYS A 15 8.00 -17.28 3.00
CA LYS A 15 6.95 -17.41 1.97
C LYS A 15 5.67 -16.69 2.39
N LYS A 16 5.23 -16.86 3.62
CA LYS A 16 4.04 -16.21 4.16
C LYS A 16 4.21 -14.69 4.16
N GLN A 17 5.36 -14.21 4.60
CA GLN A 17 5.66 -12.78 4.63
C GLN A 17 5.70 -12.19 3.22
N THR A 18 6.26 -12.91 2.25
CA THR A 18 6.29 -12.48 0.85
C THR A 18 4.88 -12.33 0.29
N GLN A 19 3.99 -13.27 0.58
CA GLN A 19 2.59 -13.20 0.15
C GLN A 19 1.87 -12.01 0.77
N ILE A 20 2.06 -11.78 2.06
CA ILE A 20 1.46 -10.64 2.77
C ILE A 20 1.94 -9.33 2.16
N ASN A 21 3.24 -9.20 1.89
CA ASN A 21 3.81 -7.99 1.28
C ASN A 21 3.31 -7.78 -0.14
N ARG A 22 3.10 -8.84 -0.90
CA ARG A 22 2.53 -8.78 -2.26
C ARG A 22 1.11 -8.27 -2.22
N ILE A 23 0.30 -8.73 -1.28
CA ILE A 23 -1.07 -8.24 -1.06
C ILE A 23 -1.06 -6.76 -0.69
N ARG A 24 -0.16 -6.34 0.19
CA ARG A 24 -0.01 -4.94 0.60
C ARG A 24 0.37 -4.04 -0.57
N LYS A 25 1.32 -4.48 -1.41
CA LYS A 25 1.69 -3.75 -2.64
C LYS A 25 0.51 -3.64 -3.60
N SER A 26 -0.27 -4.71 -3.75
CA SER A 26 -1.44 -4.73 -4.60
C SER A 26 -2.50 -3.72 -4.13
N LYS A 27 -2.78 -3.68 -2.82
CA LYS A 27 -3.70 -2.70 -2.22
C LYS A 27 -3.23 -1.28 -2.45
N TYR A 28 -1.93 -1.03 -2.27
CA TYR A 28 -1.33 0.27 -2.48
C TYR A 28 -1.49 0.74 -3.93
N LYS A 29 -1.16 -0.11 -4.90
CA LYS A 29 -1.31 0.21 -6.33
C LYS A 29 -2.77 0.44 -6.71
N THR A 30 -3.68 -0.39 -6.20
CA THR A 30 -5.12 -0.24 -6.44
C THR A 30 -5.65 1.07 -5.88
N ALA A 31 -5.22 1.45 -4.68
CA ALA A 31 -5.61 2.72 -4.06
C ALA A 31 -5.17 3.91 -4.91
N ILE A 32 -3.94 3.89 -5.43
CA ILE A 32 -3.43 4.96 -6.31
C ILE A 32 -4.25 5.04 -7.59
N LYS A 33 -4.51 3.92 -8.25
CA LYS A 33 -5.31 3.88 -9.48
C LYS A 33 -6.71 4.41 -9.25
N GLN A 34 -7.33 4.06 -8.14
CA GLN A 34 -8.67 4.50 -7.79
C GLN A 34 -8.72 6.01 -7.59
N MET A 35 -7.73 6.56 -6.86
CA MET A 35 -7.62 8.01 -6.69
C MET A 35 -7.42 8.73 -8.01
N GLU A 36 -6.52 8.23 -8.86
CA GLU A 36 -6.25 8.83 -10.17
C GLU A 36 -7.49 8.83 -11.06
N LEU A 37 -8.26 7.74 -11.04
CA LEU A 37 -9.53 7.63 -11.78
C LEU A 37 -10.53 8.68 -11.30
N LEU A 38 -10.70 8.83 -9.99
CA LEU A 38 -11.63 9.81 -9.42
C LEU A 38 -11.23 11.24 -9.76
N LEU A 39 -9.92 11.53 -9.73
CA LEU A 39 -9.41 12.86 -10.12
C LEU A 39 -9.60 13.12 -11.61
N LYS A 40 -9.36 12.10 -12.44
CA LYS A 40 -9.48 12.21 -13.90
C LYS A 40 -10.94 12.41 -14.34
N SER A 41 -11.88 11.77 -13.64
CA SER A 41 -13.31 11.90 -13.93
C SER A 41 -13.94 13.15 -13.32
N LYS A 42 -13.17 13.97 -12.63
CA LYS A 42 -13.60 15.21 -11.95
C LYS A 42 -14.68 15.00 -10.89
N GLU A 43 -14.75 13.80 -10.31
CA GLU A 43 -15.66 13.48 -9.22
C GLU A 43 -15.04 13.91 -7.87
N THR A 44 -14.97 15.22 -7.64
CA THR A 44 -14.27 15.79 -6.48
C THR A 44 -14.84 15.33 -5.13
N GLU A 45 -16.16 15.19 -5.02
CA GLU A 45 -16.79 14.75 -3.77
C GLU A 45 -16.41 13.30 -3.43
N LYS A 46 -16.47 12.41 -4.42
CA LYS A 46 -16.05 11.01 -4.25
C LYS A 46 -14.56 10.93 -3.97
N ALA A 47 -13.75 11.76 -4.63
CA ALA A 47 -12.31 11.83 -4.41
C ALA A 47 -12.00 12.23 -2.96
N LYS A 48 -12.68 13.23 -2.42
CA LYS A 48 -12.50 13.66 -1.03
C LYS A 48 -12.87 12.56 -0.04
N LYS A 49 -13.97 11.85 -0.27
CA LYS A 49 -14.37 10.72 0.59
C LYS A 49 -13.37 9.59 0.53
N TYR A 50 -12.90 9.25 -0.65
CA TYR A 50 -11.93 8.18 -0.84
C TYR A 50 -10.55 8.57 -0.33
N PHE A 51 -10.22 9.85 -0.31
CA PHE A 51 -8.92 10.37 0.13
C PHE A 51 -8.56 9.92 1.55
N SER A 52 -9.52 9.94 2.47
CA SER A 52 -9.30 9.47 3.84
C SER A 52 -8.87 8.00 3.85
N LYS A 53 -9.56 7.17 3.08
CA LYS A 53 -9.25 5.75 2.95
C LYS A 53 -7.89 5.53 2.26
N PHE A 54 -7.62 6.30 1.20
CA PHE A 54 -6.36 6.28 0.49
C PHE A 54 -5.19 6.60 1.41
N GLN A 55 -5.32 7.67 2.20
CA GLN A 55 -4.31 8.08 3.17
C GLN A 55 -4.05 6.98 4.21
N SER A 56 -5.11 6.37 4.73
CA SER A 56 -5.02 5.28 5.69
C SER A 56 -4.28 4.07 5.10
N ILE A 57 -4.59 3.67 3.87
CA ILE A 57 -3.94 2.56 3.18
C ILE A 57 -2.45 2.83 3.01
N LEU A 58 -2.08 4.03 2.53
CA LEU A 58 -0.68 4.40 2.32
C LEU A 58 0.10 4.43 3.64
N MET A 59 -0.50 4.94 4.70
CA MET A 59 0.15 4.99 6.01
C MET A 59 0.35 3.59 6.59
N GLN A 60 -0.61 2.68 6.43
CA GLN A 60 -0.47 1.29 6.86
C GLN A 60 0.65 0.58 6.12
N VAL A 61 0.72 0.74 4.80
CA VAL A 61 1.74 0.13 3.96
C VAL A 61 3.13 0.68 4.30
N ALA A 62 3.23 1.98 4.58
CA ALA A 62 4.47 2.62 5.01
C ALA A 62 4.90 2.13 6.41
N LYS A 63 3.94 1.95 7.32
CA LYS A 63 4.22 1.47 8.69
C LYS A 63 4.87 0.10 8.70
N VAL A 64 4.45 -0.79 7.80
CA VAL A 64 5.03 -2.14 7.70
C VAL A 64 6.29 -2.21 6.82
N GLY A 65 6.71 -1.09 6.26
CA GLY A 65 7.97 -0.99 5.53
C GLY A 65 7.93 -1.43 4.07
N VAL A 66 6.75 -1.66 3.49
CA VAL A 66 6.61 -2.02 2.07
C VAL A 66 6.98 -0.83 1.18
N ILE A 67 6.63 0.37 1.61
CA ILE A 67 7.08 1.63 0.98
C ILE A 67 7.67 2.53 2.07
N SER A 68 8.49 3.50 1.68
CA SER A 68 9.04 4.44 2.65
C SER A 68 7.97 5.45 3.07
N LYS A 69 8.08 5.93 4.31
CA LYS A 69 7.19 6.98 4.82
C LYS A 69 7.27 8.25 3.98
N LYS A 70 8.46 8.56 3.46
CA LYS A 70 8.66 9.71 2.57
C LYS A 70 7.89 9.56 1.28
N THR A 71 7.90 8.37 0.67
CA THR A 71 7.15 8.09 -0.56
C THR A 71 5.65 8.22 -0.32
N ALA A 72 5.14 7.66 0.77
CA ALA A 72 3.74 7.78 1.14
C ALA A 72 3.33 9.23 1.34
N ALA A 73 4.12 9.99 2.09
CA ALA A 73 3.85 11.41 2.33
C ALA A 73 3.84 12.24 1.04
N ARG A 74 4.78 11.98 0.12
CA ARG A 74 4.82 12.68 -1.17
C ARG A 74 3.58 12.40 -2.00
N LYS A 75 3.14 11.15 -2.07
CA LYS A 75 1.95 10.77 -2.85
C LYS A 75 0.69 11.37 -2.27
N ILE A 76 0.54 11.34 -0.95
CA ILE A 76 -0.59 11.97 -0.24
C ILE A 76 -0.61 13.46 -0.52
N SER A 77 0.54 14.13 -0.38
CA SER A 77 0.66 15.57 -0.61
C SER A 77 0.30 15.96 -2.05
N ARG A 78 0.83 15.23 -3.04
CA ARG A 78 0.53 15.50 -4.46
C ARG A 78 -0.95 15.36 -4.76
N ILE A 79 -1.59 14.32 -4.24
CA ILE A 79 -3.01 14.07 -4.47
C ILE A 79 -3.86 15.09 -3.73
N SER A 80 -3.49 15.48 -2.51
CA SER A 80 -4.23 16.49 -1.75
C SER A 80 -4.26 17.84 -2.48
N LYS A 81 -3.22 18.18 -3.21
CA LYS A 81 -3.19 19.42 -4.02
C LYS A 81 -4.12 19.35 -5.23
N LYS A 82 -4.45 18.17 -5.71
CA LYS A 82 -5.34 17.99 -6.86
C LYS A 82 -6.82 17.94 -6.47
N ILE A 83 -7.09 17.73 -5.21
CA ILE A 83 -8.43 17.78 -4.65
C ILE A 83 -8.75 19.22 -4.26
#